data_7159c756a5def5200063c7c5fee1c51d
#
_entry.id   7159c756a5def5200063c7c5fee1c51d
#
_cell.length_a   1.000
_cell.length_b   1.000
_cell.length_c   1.000
_cell.angle_alpha   90.00
_cell.angle_beta   90.00
_cell.angle_gamma   90.00
#
_symmetry.space_group_name_H-M   'P 1'
#
loop_
_entity.id
_entity.type
_entity.pdbx_description
1 polymer ?
#
loop_
_entity_poly.entity_id
_entity_poly.type
_entity_poly.pdbx_seq_one_letter_code
_entity_poly.pdbx_strand_id
1 'polypeptide(L)'
;MTLNYFGATKESLDYHEGTMVAEGVDEATGEKNTVEVSKQAYYQAYYNISESGIYDTSFVKLRDVTLTYQLPKMGIFDISVYGFARNILVWAKLPNFDPESSQGNNNMSGYFERFSVPNTSSFGGGLTIKF
;
A
#
# COMPACT_ATOMS: atom_id res chain seq x y z
N MET A 1 1.34 10.69 4.58
CA MET A 1 1.49 12.11 4.95
C MET A 1 0.36 13.00 4.41
N THR A 2 0.17 13.06 3.09
CA THR A 2 -0.93 13.84 2.50
C THR A 2 -2.29 13.51 3.10
N LEU A 3 -2.56 12.24 3.39
CA LEU A 3 -3.81 11.81 4.03
C LEU A 3 -3.95 12.36 5.46
N ASN A 4 -2.85 12.44 6.21
CA ASN A 4 -2.86 13.05 7.55
C ASN A 4 -3.15 14.56 7.47
N TYR A 5 -2.57 15.24 6.48
CA TYR A 5 -2.83 16.66 6.24
C TYR A 5 -4.32 16.95 6.00
N PHE A 6 -5.02 16.05 5.32
CA PHE A 6 -6.46 16.18 5.05
C PHE A 6 -7.37 15.55 6.12
N GLY A 7 -6.81 15.07 7.22
CA GLY A 7 -7.61 14.44 8.29
C GLY A 7 -8.22 13.09 7.89
N ALA A 8 -7.63 12.41 6.90
CA ALA A 8 -8.19 11.19 6.33
C ALA A 8 -7.60 9.89 6.91
N THR A 9 -6.72 9.99 7.92
CA THR A 9 -6.20 8.84 8.65
C THR A 9 -6.79 8.77 10.05
N LYS A 10 -6.67 7.60 10.68
CA LYS A 10 -7.15 7.40 12.05
C LYS A 10 -6.44 8.34 13.04
N GLU A 11 -5.17 8.64 12.82
CA GLU A 11 -4.34 9.51 13.66
C GLU A 11 -4.72 10.99 13.53
N SER A 12 -5.30 11.38 12.40
CA SER A 12 -5.68 12.75 12.10
C SER A 12 -7.19 12.95 11.98
N LEU A 13 -7.99 12.01 12.48
CA LEU A 13 -9.44 12.00 12.33
C LEU A 13 -10.10 13.23 12.97
N ASP A 14 -9.53 13.74 14.06
CA ASP A 14 -9.95 14.93 14.78
C ASP A 14 -9.10 16.19 14.45
N TYR A 15 -8.52 16.19 13.28
CA TYR A 15 -7.62 17.21 12.77
C TYR A 15 -8.17 18.64 12.81
N HIS A 16 -9.47 18.82 12.65
CA HIS A 16 -10.12 20.14 12.73
C HIS A 16 -10.38 20.60 14.17
N GLU A 17 -10.35 19.68 15.12
CA GLU A 17 -10.69 19.94 16.52
C GLU A 17 -9.55 19.43 17.42
N GLY A 18 -8.89 20.33 18.12
CA GLY A 18 -7.96 19.95 19.16
C GLY A 18 -6.52 20.33 18.93
N THR A 19 -5.81 20.22 20.01
CA THR A 19 -4.37 20.45 20.12
C THR A 19 -3.62 19.14 20.33
N MET A 20 -2.33 19.16 20.13
CA MET A 20 -1.41 18.08 20.46
C MET A 20 -0.07 18.65 20.90
N VAL A 21 0.65 17.89 21.69
CA VAL A 21 2.05 18.17 22.00
C VAL A 21 2.90 17.29 21.08
N ALA A 22 3.69 17.92 20.22
CA ALA A 22 4.63 17.18 19.36
C ALA A 22 5.72 16.51 20.20
N GLU A 23 6.02 15.25 19.90
CA GLU A 23 7.12 14.55 20.57
C GLU A 23 8.45 15.21 20.22
N GLY A 24 9.31 15.40 21.22
CA GLY A 24 10.62 15.98 21.05
C GLY A 24 11.07 16.74 22.28
N VAL A 25 12.13 17.52 22.11
CA VAL A 25 12.70 18.40 23.11
C VAL A 25 12.66 19.85 22.62
N ASP A 26 12.51 20.77 23.55
CA ASP A 26 12.62 22.21 23.28
C ASP A 26 14.06 22.55 22.92
N GLU A 27 14.28 23.24 21.81
CA GLU A 27 15.60 23.58 21.29
C GLU A 27 16.39 24.49 22.26
N ALA A 28 15.68 25.38 22.97
CA ALA A 28 16.32 26.34 23.86
C ALA A 28 16.71 25.74 25.22
N THR A 29 15.89 24.84 25.75
CA THR A 29 16.08 24.30 27.10
C THR A 29 16.61 22.87 27.13
N GLY A 30 16.43 22.10 26.05
CA GLY A 30 16.74 20.67 25.99
C GLY A 30 15.77 19.81 26.81
N GLU A 31 14.73 20.39 27.38
CA GLU A 31 13.70 19.66 28.14
C GLU A 31 12.63 19.11 27.21
N LYS A 32 11.84 18.15 27.72
CA LYS A 32 10.73 17.57 26.96
C LYS A 32 9.74 18.67 26.53
N ASN A 33 9.40 18.68 25.24
CA ASN A 33 8.43 19.62 24.70
C ASN A 33 7.07 19.49 25.40
N THR A 34 6.51 20.61 25.84
CA THR A 34 5.19 20.71 26.46
C THR A 34 4.29 21.71 25.72
N VAL A 35 4.75 22.28 24.62
CA VAL A 35 4.02 23.28 23.86
C VAL A 35 2.88 22.64 23.11
N GLU A 36 1.66 23.05 23.37
CA GLU A 36 0.48 22.65 22.63
C GLU A 36 0.39 23.42 21.32
N VAL A 37 0.20 22.68 20.24
CA VAL A 37 -0.03 23.23 18.90
C VAL A 37 -1.33 22.65 18.33
N SER A 38 -2.00 23.39 17.44
CA SER A 38 -3.15 22.81 16.75
C SER A 38 -2.70 21.67 15.86
N LYS A 39 -3.47 20.59 15.77
CA LYS A 39 -3.17 19.44 14.89
C LYS A 39 -3.02 19.88 13.44
N GLN A 40 -3.83 20.82 13.00
CA GLN A 40 -3.72 21.40 11.66
C GLN A 40 -2.36 22.03 11.40
N ALA A 41 -1.90 22.91 12.30
CA ALA A 41 -0.61 23.56 12.14
C ALA A 41 0.56 22.55 12.15
N TYR A 42 0.48 21.54 13.03
CA TYR A 42 1.46 20.47 13.08
C TYR A 42 1.56 19.71 11.75
N TYR A 43 0.44 19.22 11.21
CA TYR A 43 0.44 18.47 9.96
C TYR A 43 0.80 19.33 8.75
N GLN A 44 0.46 20.62 8.75
CA GLN A 44 0.92 21.55 7.72
C GLN A 44 2.44 21.74 7.73
N ALA A 45 3.02 21.93 8.90
CA ALA A 45 4.48 22.03 9.04
C ALA A 45 5.15 20.71 8.63
N TYR A 46 4.64 19.60 9.10
CA TYR A 46 5.16 18.27 8.81
C TYR A 46 5.09 17.89 7.33
N TYR A 47 4.05 18.32 6.63
CA TYR A 47 3.90 18.12 5.18
C TYR A 47 5.03 18.76 4.37
N ASN A 48 5.58 19.88 4.84
CA ASN A 48 6.68 20.59 4.17
C ASN A 48 8.05 19.94 4.40
N ILE A 49 8.14 18.95 5.29
CA ILE A 49 9.38 18.21 5.54
C ILE A 49 9.50 17.09 4.51
N SER A 50 10.37 17.25 3.52
CA SER A 50 10.53 16.28 2.42
C SER A 50 10.88 14.86 2.92
N GLU A 51 11.68 14.76 3.98
CA GLU A 51 12.08 13.49 4.59
C GLU A 51 10.86 12.67 5.07
N SER A 52 9.82 13.33 5.55
CA SER A 52 8.59 12.70 6.00
C SER A 52 7.79 12.00 4.88
N GLY A 53 8.07 12.34 3.64
CA GLY A 53 7.48 11.75 2.44
C GLY A 53 8.31 10.63 1.80
N ILE A 54 9.47 10.31 2.36
CA ILE A 54 10.35 9.25 1.83
C ILE A 54 10.05 7.93 2.53
N TYR A 55 9.72 6.92 1.75
CA TYR A 55 9.38 5.59 2.26
C TYR A 55 10.24 4.52 1.60
N ASP A 56 10.48 3.44 2.36
CA ASP A 56 11.05 2.21 1.80
C ASP A 56 9.97 1.50 0.97
N THR A 57 10.22 1.35 -0.31
CA THR A 57 9.31 0.71 -1.27
C THR A 57 9.53 -0.78 -1.44
N SER A 58 10.33 -1.41 -0.56
CA SER A 58 10.56 -2.85 -0.59
C SER A 58 9.25 -3.62 -0.39
N PHE A 59 9.02 -4.60 -1.25
CA PHE A 59 7.83 -5.44 -1.17
C PHE A 59 8.06 -6.85 -1.66
N VAL A 60 7.19 -7.76 -1.24
CA VAL A 60 7.04 -9.13 -1.76
C VAL A 60 5.58 -9.34 -2.14
N LYS A 61 5.34 -9.80 -3.36
CA LYS A 61 3.99 -10.00 -3.88
C LYS A 61 3.82 -11.41 -4.43
N LEU A 62 2.74 -12.08 -4.02
CA LEU A 62 2.32 -13.34 -4.61
C LEU A 62 1.40 -13.03 -5.79
N ARG A 63 1.98 -13.01 -6.99
CA ARG A 63 1.32 -12.53 -8.20
C ARG A 63 0.40 -13.53 -8.84
N ASP A 64 0.83 -14.77 -8.92
CA ASP A 64 0.07 -15.83 -9.62
C ASP A 64 0.28 -17.17 -8.92
N VAL A 65 -0.81 -17.85 -8.70
CA VAL A 65 -0.83 -19.25 -8.28
C VAL A 65 -1.78 -19.98 -9.21
N THR A 66 -1.26 -20.95 -9.94
CA THR A 66 -2.06 -21.80 -10.82
C THR A 66 -1.90 -23.25 -10.41
N LEU A 67 -3.03 -23.91 -10.19
CA LEU A 67 -3.10 -25.34 -9.91
C LEU A 67 -3.80 -26.02 -11.08
N THR A 68 -3.13 -26.98 -11.70
CA THR A 68 -3.68 -27.79 -12.79
C THR A 68 -3.69 -29.24 -12.38
N TYR A 69 -4.83 -29.89 -12.55
CA TYR A 69 -4.99 -31.31 -12.31
C TYR A 69 -5.45 -32.00 -13.60
N GLN A 70 -4.68 -32.98 -14.03
CA GLN A 70 -5.01 -33.82 -15.18
C GLN A 70 -5.70 -35.09 -14.66
N LEU A 71 -6.92 -35.32 -15.11
CA LEU A 71 -7.67 -36.53 -14.75
C LEU A 71 -7.07 -37.75 -15.45
N PRO A 72 -7.22 -38.95 -14.86
CA PRO A 72 -6.87 -40.18 -15.56
C PRO A 72 -7.63 -40.30 -16.88
N LYS A 73 -6.95 -40.83 -17.91
CA LYS A 73 -7.55 -40.99 -19.24
C LYS A 73 -8.84 -41.79 -19.17
N MET A 74 -9.90 -41.22 -19.72
CA MET A 74 -11.22 -41.87 -19.80
C MET A 74 -11.52 -42.18 -21.27
N GLY A 75 -11.05 -43.31 -21.75
CA GLY A 75 -11.18 -43.68 -23.15
C GLY A 75 -10.39 -42.78 -24.07
N ILE A 76 -11.09 -42.12 -25.01
CA ILE A 76 -10.50 -41.16 -25.97
C ILE A 76 -10.35 -39.73 -25.42
N PHE A 77 -10.93 -39.47 -24.24
CA PHE A 77 -10.96 -38.14 -23.65
C PHE A 77 -9.77 -37.92 -22.70
N ASP A 78 -9.09 -36.78 -22.89
CA ASP A 78 -8.09 -36.26 -21.99
C ASP A 78 -8.60 -34.98 -21.35
N ILE A 79 -8.88 -35.05 -20.06
CA ILE A 79 -9.54 -33.96 -19.33
C ILE A 79 -8.58 -33.35 -18.31
N SER A 80 -8.42 -32.04 -18.34
CA SER A 80 -7.68 -31.30 -17.33
C SER A 80 -8.52 -30.16 -16.75
N VAL A 81 -8.40 -29.96 -15.44
CA VAL A 81 -9.04 -28.88 -14.69
C VAL A 81 -7.93 -27.99 -14.15
N TYR A 82 -8.10 -26.68 -14.26
CA TYR A 82 -7.20 -25.73 -13.64
C TYR A 82 -7.95 -24.65 -12.87
N GLY A 83 -7.28 -24.18 -11.82
CA GLY A 83 -7.70 -23.01 -11.07
C GLY A 83 -6.53 -22.04 -10.94
N PHE A 84 -6.81 -20.75 -10.94
CA PHE A 84 -5.79 -19.74 -10.73
C PHE A 84 -6.27 -18.65 -9.77
N ALA A 85 -5.29 -18.04 -9.11
CA ALA A 85 -5.51 -16.89 -8.26
C ALA A 85 -4.37 -15.88 -8.49
N ARG A 86 -4.73 -14.62 -8.76
CA ARG A 86 -3.76 -13.56 -9.06
C ARG A 86 -3.83 -12.43 -8.05
N ASN A 87 -2.68 -11.81 -7.80
CA ASN A 87 -2.53 -10.68 -6.87
C ASN A 87 -3.15 -10.97 -5.48
N ILE A 88 -2.85 -12.13 -4.91
CA ILE A 88 -3.52 -12.64 -3.71
C ILE A 88 -2.98 -11.95 -2.46
N LEU A 89 -1.67 -11.82 -2.36
CA LEU A 89 -1.00 -11.30 -1.17
C LEU A 89 0.10 -10.32 -1.57
N VAL A 90 0.20 -9.26 -0.80
CA VAL A 90 1.28 -8.28 -0.86
C VAL A 90 1.80 -8.01 0.55
N TRP A 91 3.11 -8.08 0.72
CA TRP A 91 3.82 -7.63 1.91
C TRP A 91 4.71 -6.47 1.49
N ALA A 92 4.36 -5.27 1.93
CA ALA A 92 5.06 -4.06 1.58
C ALA A 92 5.42 -3.26 2.83
N LYS A 93 6.54 -2.56 2.81
CA LYS A 93 6.89 -1.57 3.83
C LYS A 93 6.20 -0.23 3.58
N LEU A 94 5.80 0.03 2.35
CA LEU A 94 5.05 1.24 1.98
C LEU A 94 3.64 1.17 2.60
N PRO A 95 3.28 2.11 3.48
CA PRO A 95 1.97 2.12 4.10
C PRO A 95 0.88 2.60 3.13
N ASN A 96 -0.27 1.95 3.14
CA ASN A 96 -1.51 2.38 2.47
C ASN A 96 -1.50 2.43 0.93
N PHE A 97 -0.44 2.00 0.26
CA PHE A 97 -0.33 2.03 -1.19
C PHE A 97 0.15 0.70 -1.75
N ASP A 98 -0.27 0.40 -2.98
CA ASP A 98 0.29 -0.75 -3.72
C ASP A 98 1.64 -0.32 -4.33
N PRO A 99 2.76 -0.93 -3.95
CA PRO A 99 4.08 -0.54 -4.42
C PRO A 99 4.28 -0.67 -5.94
N GLU A 100 3.42 -1.40 -6.64
CA GLU A 100 3.47 -1.56 -8.10
C GLU A 100 2.60 -0.56 -8.85
N SER A 101 1.71 0.16 -8.17
CA SER A 101 0.81 1.13 -8.81
C SER A 101 1.36 2.55 -8.83
N SER A 102 2.61 2.75 -8.44
CA SER A 102 3.25 4.07 -8.43
C SER A 102 3.23 4.72 -9.83
N GLN A 103 2.98 6.02 -9.84
CA GLN A 103 2.96 6.82 -11.07
C GLN A 103 4.34 7.36 -11.39
N GLY A 104 4.87 6.94 -12.49
CA GLY A 104 6.11 7.45 -13.03
C GLY A 104 6.40 6.79 -14.37
N ASN A 105 6.97 7.53 -15.31
CA ASN A 105 7.31 7.04 -16.63
C ASN A 105 8.83 6.90 -16.76
N ASN A 106 9.27 5.86 -17.45
CA ASN A 106 10.69 5.61 -17.73
C ASN A 106 11.52 5.50 -16.45
N ASN A 107 12.58 6.32 -16.33
CA ASN A 107 13.51 6.30 -15.20
C ASN A 107 12.89 6.79 -13.87
N MET A 108 11.69 7.34 -13.88
CA MET A 108 10.96 7.79 -12.69
C MET A 108 9.83 6.82 -12.28
N SER A 109 9.74 5.69 -12.95
CA SER A 109 8.79 4.64 -12.57
C SER A 109 9.10 4.11 -11.16
N GLY A 110 8.13 4.14 -10.29
CA GLY A 110 8.28 3.69 -8.91
C GLY A 110 8.72 4.74 -7.90
N TYR A 111 9.00 5.98 -8.34
CA TYR A 111 9.49 7.03 -7.42
C TYR A 111 8.40 7.91 -6.83
N PHE A 112 7.24 7.99 -7.47
CA PHE A 112 6.15 8.85 -7.01
C PHE A 112 4.86 8.09 -6.84
N GLU A 113 4.21 8.27 -5.70
CA GLU A 113 2.86 7.79 -5.45
C GLU A 113 1.90 8.98 -5.40
N ARG A 114 0.81 8.89 -6.19
CA ARG A 114 -0.22 9.93 -6.30
C ARG A 114 -1.62 9.34 -6.26
N PHE A 115 -1.91 8.53 -5.22
CA PHE A 115 -3.22 7.89 -5.05
C PHE A 115 -3.61 7.00 -6.23
N SER A 116 -2.67 6.21 -6.71
CA SER A 116 -2.94 5.23 -7.75
C SER A 116 -3.92 4.15 -7.26
N VAL A 117 -4.77 3.69 -8.16
CA VAL A 117 -5.69 2.59 -7.83
C VAL A 117 -4.87 1.31 -7.66
N PRO A 118 -5.00 0.62 -6.52
CA PRO A 118 -4.28 -0.62 -6.30
C PRO A 118 -4.74 -1.73 -7.24
N ASN A 119 -3.84 -2.67 -7.53
CA ASN A 119 -4.16 -3.84 -8.33
C ASN A 119 -5.22 -4.71 -7.64
N THR A 120 -6.16 -5.20 -8.41
CA THR A 120 -7.22 -6.07 -7.91
C THR A 120 -6.78 -7.54 -7.88
N SER A 121 -7.26 -8.27 -6.89
CA SER A 121 -7.13 -9.74 -6.87
C SER A 121 -8.14 -10.37 -7.82
N SER A 122 -7.75 -11.42 -8.52
CA SER A 122 -8.64 -12.18 -9.41
C SER A 122 -8.51 -13.67 -9.19
N PHE A 123 -9.64 -14.37 -9.30
CA PHE A 123 -9.72 -15.81 -9.16
C PHE A 123 -10.49 -16.38 -10.35
N GLY A 124 -10.08 -17.54 -10.81
CA GLY A 124 -10.77 -18.19 -11.90
C GLY A 124 -10.37 -19.63 -12.05
N GLY A 125 -11.02 -20.33 -12.96
CA GLY A 125 -10.71 -21.69 -13.29
C GLY A 125 -11.30 -22.09 -14.63
N GLY A 126 -10.85 -23.21 -15.15
CA GLY A 126 -11.33 -23.73 -16.42
C GLY A 126 -11.16 -25.24 -16.54
N LEU A 127 -11.82 -25.76 -17.56
CA LEU A 127 -11.80 -27.16 -17.95
C LEU A 127 -11.30 -27.24 -19.38
N THR A 128 -10.36 -28.12 -19.64
CA THR A 128 -9.91 -28.44 -21.01
C THR A 128 -10.20 -29.89 -21.31
N ILE A 129 -10.90 -30.14 -22.40
CA ILE A 129 -11.22 -31.48 -22.90
C ILE A 129 -10.58 -31.63 -24.28
N LYS A 130 -9.76 -32.67 -24.43
CA LYS A 130 -9.17 -33.06 -25.72
C LYS A 130 -9.75 -34.40 -26.11
N PHE A 131 -10.11 -34.55 -27.38
CA PHE A 131 -10.69 -35.75 -27.98
C PHE A 131 -9.99 -36.11 -29.27
#